data_d527d5a0a75743abb438d1f9f841f283
#
_entry.id   d527d5a0a75743abb438d1f9f841f283
#
_cell.length_a   1.000
_cell.length_b   1.000
_cell.length_c   1.000
_cell.angle_alpha   90.00
_cell.angle_beta   90.00
_cell.angle_gamma   90.00
#
_symmetry.space_group_name_H-M   'P 1'
#
loop_
_entity.id
_entity.type
_entity.pdbx_description
1 polymer ?
#
loop_
_entity_poly.entity_id
_entity_poly.type
_entity_poly.pdbx_seq_one_letter_code
_entity_poly.pdbx_strand_id
1 'polypeptide(L)'
;MSDVQSGLGNKLENVFLAILRVVILVVLALSLVAAVALGVWAVKDMGASPTPYKSEAVDNKALIQELKKSLESAPAASQPAPQKSNSSKGGKAENKALEEELGKQLKVVSDFLSKFEKNLNNPDGFKADLRKKANTLALEPQSEASVLAYAKGQTDLFSLALADPEIIAILKKKDDDAFGNYFSAAVDIYPDFFERQAEKRKEFEAEESARVLGAKAGAMMKLSIAGGMFGTFLLISLILVLVKIERNLRVRPV
;
A
#
# COMPACT_ATOMS: atom_id res chain seq x y z
N MET A 1 -45.10 -49.68 52.21
CA MET A 1 -44.22 -48.49 52.24
C MET A 1 -43.36 -48.32 50.97
N SER A 2 -43.45 -49.20 49.96
CA SER A 2 -42.62 -49.17 48.71
C SER A 2 -43.20 -48.27 47.61
N ASP A 3 -44.50 -47.94 47.57
CA ASP A 3 -45.12 -47.20 46.46
C ASP A 3 -44.90 -45.69 46.49
N VAL A 4 -44.58 -45.12 47.66
CA VAL A 4 -44.33 -43.65 47.79
C VAL A 4 -42.95 -43.26 47.31
N GLN A 5 -41.96 -44.14 47.41
CA GLN A 5 -40.59 -43.89 46.97
C GLN A 5 -40.44 -43.90 45.44
N SER A 6 -41.21 -44.77 44.73
CA SER A 6 -41.23 -44.81 43.27
C SER A 6 -41.81 -43.56 42.61
N GLY A 7 -42.82 -42.94 43.24
CA GLY A 7 -43.45 -41.71 42.76
C GLY A 7 -42.58 -40.45 42.86
N LEU A 8 -41.71 -40.36 43.86
CA LEU A 8 -40.81 -39.23 44.05
C LEU A 8 -39.63 -39.30 43.08
N GLY A 9 -39.08 -40.49 42.79
CA GLY A 9 -38.01 -40.68 41.80
C GLY A 9 -38.41 -40.25 40.43
N ASN A 10 -39.60 -40.70 39.99
CA ASN A 10 -40.12 -40.35 38.66
C ASN A 10 -40.44 -38.85 38.50
N LYS A 11 -40.88 -38.17 39.55
CA LYS A 11 -41.09 -36.70 39.49
C LYS A 11 -39.79 -35.93 39.38
N LEU A 12 -38.75 -36.33 40.17
CA LEU A 12 -37.44 -35.73 40.11
C LEU A 12 -36.75 -35.94 38.75
N GLU A 13 -36.88 -37.13 38.18
CA GLU A 13 -36.34 -37.44 36.86
C GLU A 13 -37.01 -36.58 35.74
N ASN A 14 -38.34 -36.42 35.82
CA ASN A 14 -39.06 -35.59 34.86
C ASN A 14 -38.69 -34.12 34.97
N VAL A 15 -38.50 -33.58 36.18
CA VAL A 15 -38.03 -32.20 36.40
C VAL A 15 -36.62 -32.03 35.89
N PHE A 16 -35.70 -32.96 36.18
CA PHE A 16 -34.34 -32.93 35.69
C PHE A 16 -34.29 -32.97 34.15
N LEU A 17 -35.07 -33.84 33.52
CA LEU A 17 -35.11 -33.91 32.06
C LEU A 17 -35.74 -32.64 31.42
N ALA A 18 -36.68 -32.00 32.09
CA ALA A 18 -37.26 -30.74 31.63
C ALA A 18 -36.21 -29.61 31.68
N ILE A 19 -35.48 -29.50 32.79
CA ILE A 19 -34.40 -28.52 32.95
C ILE A 19 -33.30 -28.77 31.93
N LEU A 20 -32.86 -30.02 31.74
CA LEU A 20 -31.84 -30.39 30.79
C LEU A 20 -32.21 -29.98 29.35
N ARG A 21 -33.47 -30.19 28.96
CA ARG A 21 -33.98 -29.73 27.64
C ARG A 21 -33.89 -28.23 27.47
N VAL A 22 -34.28 -27.46 28.47
CA VAL A 22 -34.22 -25.99 28.42
C VAL A 22 -32.76 -25.54 28.30
N VAL A 23 -31.85 -26.14 29.09
CA VAL A 23 -30.43 -25.83 29.01
C VAL A 23 -29.86 -26.13 27.63
N ILE A 24 -30.16 -27.30 27.04
CA ILE A 24 -29.71 -27.66 25.73
C ILE A 24 -30.24 -26.68 24.67
N LEU A 25 -31.52 -26.31 24.73
CA LEU A 25 -32.11 -25.37 23.78
C LEU A 25 -31.45 -23.97 23.86
N VAL A 26 -31.15 -23.51 25.09
CA VAL A 26 -30.45 -22.24 25.32
C VAL A 26 -29.04 -22.29 24.74
N VAL A 27 -28.29 -23.35 25.01
CA VAL A 27 -26.93 -23.54 24.47
C VAL A 27 -26.95 -23.60 22.94
N LEU A 28 -27.92 -24.32 22.36
CA LEU A 28 -28.09 -24.39 20.91
C LEU A 28 -28.40 -23.02 20.28
N ALA A 29 -29.31 -22.26 20.91
CA ALA A 29 -29.64 -20.91 20.45
C ALA A 29 -28.43 -19.97 20.49
N LEU A 30 -27.68 -19.98 21.62
CA LEU A 30 -26.46 -19.18 21.76
C LEU A 30 -25.38 -19.57 20.75
N SER A 31 -25.18 -20.88 20.51
CA SER A 31 -24.19 -21.34 19.52
C SER A 31 -24.55 -20.94 18.11
N LEU A 32 -25.84 -20.95 17.75
CA LEU A 32 -26.29 -20.48 16.44
C LEU A 32 -26.06 -18.99 16.26
N VAL A 33 -26.40 -18.16 17.26
CA VAL A 33 -26.16 -16.72 17.23
C VAL A 33 -24.67 -16.43 17.09
N ALA A 34 -23.83 -17.13 17.86
CA ALA A 34 -22.37 -16.99 17.78
C ALA A 34 -21.81 -17.38 16.40
N ALA A 35 -22.30 -18.50 15.85
CA ALA A 35 -21.90 -18.94 14.49
C ALA A 35 -22.25 -17.91 13.42
N VAL A 36 -23.46 -17.35 13.46
CA VAL A 36 -23.90 -16.30 12.52
C VAL A 36 -23.06 -15.04 12.67
N ALA A 37 -22.83 -14.58 13.90
CA ALA A 37 -22.00 -13.39 14.16
C ALA A 37 -20.56 -13.56 13.63
N LEU A 38 -19.93 -14.70 13.92
CA LEU A 38 -18.58 -15.02 13.43
C LEU A 38 -18.56 -15.14 11.89
N GLY A 39 -19.60 -15.72 11.29
CA GLY A 39 -19.73 -15.82 9.83
C GLY A 39 -19.82 -14.45 9.17
N VAL A 40 -20.62 -13.54 9.70
CA VAL A 40 -20.75 -12.16 9.18
C VAL A 40 -19.41 -11.40 9.29
N TRP A 41 -18.71 -11.54 10.41
CA TRP A 41 -17.38 -10.91 10.58
C TRP A 41 -16.34 -11.50 9.64
N ALA A 42 -16.35 -12.82 9.44
CA ALA A 42 -15.46 -13.47 8.50
C ALA A 42 -15.66 -12.97 7.06
N VAL A 43 -16.93 -12.83 6.61
CA VAL A 43 -17.24 -12.30 5.26
C VAL A 43 -16.74 -10.86 5.10
N LYS A 44 -16.90 -10.01 6.12
CA LYS A 44 -16.35 -8.65 6.12
C LYS A 44 -14.84 -8.63 5.98
N ASP A 45 -14.13 -9.46 6.74
CA ASP A 45 -12.66 -9.52 6.69
C ASP A 45 -12.14 -10.15 5.39
N MET A 46 -12.90 -11.06 4.76
CA MET A 46 -12.60 -11.59 3.42
C MET A 46 -12.65 -10.51 2.35
N GLY A 47 -13.50 -9.51 2.50
CA GLY A 47 -13.62 -8.36 1.61
C GLY A 47 -12.50 -7.31 1.76
N ALA A 48 -11.55 -7.53 2.68
CA ALA A 48 -10.44 -6.62 2.84
C ALA A 48 -9.62 -6.52 1.55
N SER A 49 -9.51 -5.32 1.01
CA SER A 49 -8.69 -4.99 -0.14
C SER A 49 -7.51 -4.10 0.29
N PRO A 50 -6.37 -4.14 -0.42
CA PRO A 50 -5.28 -3.24 -0.15
C PRO A 50 -5.71 -1.79 -0.31
N THR A 51 -5.32 -0.95 0.62
CA THR A 51 -5.47 0.50 0.48
C THR A 51 -4.48 0.97 -0.58
N PRO A 52 -4.89 1.75 -1.59
CA PRO A 52 -3.93 2.27 -2.55
C PRO A 52 -2.94 3.17 -1.81
N TYR A 53 -1.64 3.00 -2.10
CA TYR A 53 -0.63 3.94 -1.64
C TYR A 53 -1.02 5.32 -2.14
N LYS A 54 -1.43 6.19 -1.24
CA LYS A 54 -1.49 7.61 -1.53
C LYS A 54 -0.04 8.06 -1.52
N SER A 55 0.56 8.21 -2.70
CA SER A 55 1.77 8.99 -2.80
C SER A 55 1.45 10.30 -2.07
N GLU A 56 2.01 10.50 -0.89
CA GLU A 56 2.10 11.84 -0.34
C GLU A 56 2.72 12.60 -1.48
N ALA A 57 2.02 13.62 -1.96
CA ALA A 57 2.53 14.51 -3.00
C ALA A 57 3.95 14.78 -2.58
N VAL A 58 4.90 14.23 -3.34
CA VAL A 58 6.33 14.19 -3.07
C VAL A 58 6.60 15.39 -2.21
N ASP A 59 7.19 15.24 -1.01
CA ASP A 59 7.40 16.40 -0.15
C ASP A 59 8.39 17.31 -0.86
N ASN A 60 7.89 17.85 -1.97
CA ASN A 60 8.61 18.76 -2.86
C ASN A 60 9.13 19.96 -2.05
N LYS A 61 8.48 20.22 -0.89
CA LYS A 61 8.95 21.24 0.04
C LYS A 61 10.25 20.83 0.71
N ALA A 62 10.36 19.60 1.18
CA ALA A 62 11.60 19.11 1.78
C ALA A 62 12.74 19.10 0.74
N LEU A 63 12.43 18.65 -0.47
CA LEU A 63 13.40 18.62 -1.57
C LEU A 63 13.82 20.05 -2.00
N ILE A 64 12.87 20.98 -2.09
CA ILE A 64 13.16 22.40 -2.37
C ILE A 64 14.02 23.01 -1.24
N GLN A 65 13.78 22.65 0.01
CA GLN A 65 14.64 23.09 1.13
C GLN A 65 16.05 22.51 1.04
N GLU A 66 16.20 21.25 0.66
CA GLU A 66 17.49 20.61 0.44
C GLU A 66 18.24 21.28 -0.72
N LEU A 67 17.57 21.58 -1.82
CA LEU A 67 18.10 22.37 -2.94
C LEU A 67 18.54 23.78 -2.51
N LYS A 68 17.74 24.50 -1.71
CA LYS A 68 18.12 25.80 -1.18
C LYS A 68 19.39 25.73 -0.35
N LYS A 69 19.46 24.74 0.55
CA LYS A 69 20.62 24.52 1.41
C LYS A 69 21.88 24.19 0.62
N SER A 70 21.76 23.38 -0.43
CA SER A 70 22.88 23.07 -1.32
C SER A 70 23.36 24.31 -2.10
N LEU A 71 22.45 25.17 -2.52
CA LEU A 71 22.77 26.44 -3.19
C LEU A 71 23.45 27.44 -2.26
N GLU A 72 23.07 27.50 -0.99
CA GLU A 72 23.69 28.39 0.00
C GLU A 72 25.07 27.92 0.41
N SER A 73 25.27 26.59 0.47
CA SER A 73 26.51 25.95 0.93
C SER A 73 27.54 25.70 -0.18
N ALA A 74 27.17 25.85 -1.46
CA ALA A 74 28.09 25.63 -2.55
C ALA A 74 29.17 26.75 -2.60
N PRO A 75 30.44 26.45 -2.33
CA PRO A 75 31.53 27.40 -2.59
C PRO A 75 31.61 27.61 -4.10
N ALA A 76 31.88 28.85 -4.50
CA ALA A 76 32.16 29.16 -5.88
C ALA A 76 33.31 28.26 -6.40
N ALA A 77 33.05 27.58 -7.50
CA ALA A 77 33.97 26.77 -8.27
C ALA A 77 34.39 25.40 -7.69
N SER A 78 33.58 24.40 -8.04
CA SER A 78 34.14 23.07 -8.35
C SER A 78 33.48 22.62 -9.66
N GLN A 79 34.18 22.81 -10.78
CA GLN A 79 33.81 22.21 -12.04
C GLN A 79 33.81 20.68 -11.87
N PRO A 80 32.70 19.99 -12.17
CA PRO A 80 32.76 18.53 -12.24
C PRO A 80 33.68 18.17 -13.41
N ALA A 81 34.74 17.39 -13.09
CA ALA A 81 35.63 16.85 -14.11
C ALA A 81 34.80 16.09 -15.16
N PRO A 82 35.09 16.20 -16.46
CA PRO A 82 34.39 15.52 -17.51
C PRO A 82 34.58 14.00 -17.34
N GLN A 83 33.57 13.33 -16.78
CA GLN A 83 33.52 11.88 -16.78
C GLN A 83 33.42 11.39 -18.21
N LYS A 84 34.43 10.70 -18.67
CA LYS A 84 34.49 10.02 -19.97
C LYS A 84 33.30 9.07 -20.06
N SER A 85 32.33 9.40 -20.89
CA SER A 85 31.18 8.57 -21.17
C SER A 85 31.61 7.32 -21.92
N ASN A 86 31.64 6.18 -21.21
CA ASN A 86 31.59 4.89 -21.89
C ASN A 86 30.15 4.73 -22.44
N SER A 87 30.01 4.96 -23.73
CA SER A 87 28.75 4.70 -24.43
C SER A 87 28.50 3.19 -24.49
N SER A 88 27.76 2.66 -23.53
CA SER A 88 27.15 1.35 -23.67
C SER A 88 26.03 1.48 -24.70
N LYS A 89 26.23 0.85 -25.85
CA LYS A 89 25.20 0.60 -26.86
C LYS A 89 24.17 -0.36 -26.27
N GLY A 90 23.18 0.18 -25.57
CA GLY A 90 21.96 -0.53 -25.12
C GLY A 90 20.82 -0.18 -26.05
N GLY A 91 20.26 -1.23 -26.68
CA GLY A 91 19.35 -1.19 -27.83
C GLY A 91 18.05 -0.44 -27.69
N LYS A 92 17.74 0.17 -28.77
CA LYS A 92 16.53 0.53 -29.47
C LYS A 92 15.20 0.00 -28.91
N ALA A 93 14.51 0.84 -28.21
CA ALA A 93 13.23 1.43 -28.57
C ALA A 93 13.28 2.80 -27.91
N GLU A 94 13.46 3.85 -28.72
CA GLU A 94 13.30 5.22 -28.22
C GLU A 94 11.91 5.28 -27.60
N ASN A 95 11.87 5.28 -26.26
CA ASN A 95 10.61 5.39 -25.54
C ASN A 95 10.07 6.79 -25.82
N LYS A 96 9.20 6.90 -26.82
CA LYS A 96 8.64 8.17 -27.28
C LYS A 96 8.05 9.00 -26.12
N ALA A 97 7.48 8.33 -25.13
CA ALA A 97 6.94 8.98 -23.96
C ALA A 97 8.04 9.61 -23.07
N LEU A 98 9.18 8.94 -22.92
CA LEU A 98 10.34 9.48 -22.20
C LEU A 98 10.91 10.67 -22.94
N GLU A 99 11.06 10.60 -24.26
CA GLU A 99 11.57 11.70 -25.08
C GLU A 99 10.69 12.94 -25.03
N GLU A 100 9.37 12.74 -25.02
CA GLU A 100 8.41 13.82 -24.84
C GLU A 100 8.56 14.48 -23.46
N GLU A 101 8.73 13.66 -22.41
CA GLU A 101 8.87 14.17 -21.05
C GLU A 101 10.20 14.92 -20.85
N LEU A 102 11.31 14.39 -21.39
CA LEU A 102 12.60 15.09 -21.38
C LEU A 102 12.53 16.42 -22.17
N GLY A 103 11.72 16.44 -23.25
CA GLY A 103 11.43 17.68 -23.98
C GLY A 103 10.68 18.72 -23.15
N LYS A 104 9.71 18.29 -22.31
CA LYS A 104 9.02 19.18 -21.37
C LYS A 104 9.96 19.73 -20.30
N GLN A 105 10.84 18.89 -19.73
CA GLN A 105 11.86 19.33 -18.78
C GLN A 105 12.75 20.41 -19.38
N LEU A 106 13.26 20.16 -20.58
CA LEU A 106 14.10 21.10 -21.29
C LEU A 106 13.37 22.43 -21.51
N LYS A 107 12.09 22.37 -21.88
CA LYS A 107 11.26 23.57 -22.07
C LYS A 107 11.09 24.35 -20.75
N VAL A 108 10.77 23.70 -19.65
CA VAL A 108 10.62 24.34 -18.33
C VAL A 108 11.90 25.08 -17.94
N VAL A 109 13.08 24.44 -18.13
CA VAL A 109 14.37 25.06 -17.83
C VAL A 109 14.67 26.22 -18.78
N SER A 110 14.44 26.05 -20.07
CA SER A 110 14.66 27.09 -21.08
C SER A 110 13.75 28.29 -20.87
N ASP A 111 12.45 28.08 -20.61
CA ASP A 111 11.49 29.14 -20.33
C ASP A 111 11.84 29.91 -19.05
N PHE A 112 12.42 29.21 -18.06
CA PHE A 112 12.92 29.88 -16.86
C PHE A 112 14.16 30.74 -17.17
N LEU A 113 15.17 30.20 -17.85
CA LEU A 113 16.41 30.91 -18.18
C LEU A 113 16.13 32.14 -19.03
N SER A 114 15.17 32.07 -19.96
CA SER A 114 14.79 33.20 -20.82
C SER A 114 14.30 34.42 -20.03
N LYS A 115 13.71 34.24 -18.83
CA LYS A 115 13.30 35.33 -17.94
C LYS A 115 14.49 36.12 -17.38
N PHE A 116 15.71 35.57 -17.47
CA PHE A 116 16.95 36.18 -17.04
C PHE A 116 17.86 36.57 -18.21
N GLU A 117 17.31 36.57 -19.44
CA GLU A 117 18.07 36.78 -20.67
C GLU A 117 19.23 35.79 -20.87
N LYS A 118 19.06 34.57 -20.32
CA LYS A 118 20.04 33.48 -20.39
C LYS A 118 19.52 32.36 -21.27
N ASN A 119 20.46 31.64 -21.87
CA ASN A 119 20.16 30.45 -22.67
C ASN A 119 20.94 29.25 -22.12
N LEU A 120 20.39 28.07 -22.34
CA LEU A 120 21.09 26.83 -22.03
C LEU A 120 22.22 26.63 -23.06
N ASN A 121 23.48 26.60 -22.60
CA ASN A 121 24.63 26.51 -23.50
C ASN A 121 24.67 25.25 -24.35
N ASN A 122 24.15 24.14 -23.81
CA ASN A 122 24.10 22.82 -24.50
C ASN A 122 22.78 22.10 -24.17
N PRO A 123 21.67 22.42 -24.84
CA PRO A 123 20.38 21.76 -24.57
C PRO A 123 20.38 20.25 -24.82
N ASP A 124 21.08 19.81 -25.87
CA ASP A 124 21.15 18.40 -26.25
C ASP A 124 22.03 17.60 -25.25
N GLY A 125 23.12 18.19 -24.78
CA GLY A 125 23.94 17.60 -23.72
C GLY A 125 23.18 17.47 -22.42
N PHE A 126 22.46 18.51 -22.00
CA PHE A 126 21.62 18.47 -20.81
C PHE A 126 20.52 17.40 -20.91
N LYS A 127 19.84 17.31 -22.05
CA LYS A 127 18.87 16.26 -22.31
C LYS A 127 19.47 14.86 -22.27
N ALA A 128 20.68 14.69 -22.80
CA ALA A 128 21.41 13.42 -22.78
C ALA A 128 21.78 13.01 -21.32
N ASP A 129 22.17 13.97 -20.48
CA ASP A 129 22.48 13.71 -19.08
C ASP A 129 21.24 13.33 -18.28
N LEU A 130 20.12 14.00 -18.48
CA LEU A 130 18.83 13.64 -17.89
C LEU A 130 18.41 12.22 -18.27
N ARG A 131 18.52 11.89 -19.58
CA ARG A 131 18.24 10.53 -20.08
C ARG A 131 19.15 9.49 -19.44
N LYS A 132 20.45 9.78 -19.35
CA LYS A 132 21.43 8.88 -18.72
C LYS A 132 21.07 8.64 -17.25
N LYS A 133 20.76 9.68 -16.49
CA LYS A 133 20.35 9.57 -15.09
C LYS A 133 19.07 8.74 -14.95
N ALA A 134 18.04 9.01 -15.76
CA ALA A 134 16.79 8.24 -15.73
C ALA A 134 17.00 6.73 -16.02
N ASN A 135 17.93 6.39 -16.92
CA ASN A 135 18.23 5.01 -17.29
C ASN A 135 19.20 4.31 -16.33
N THR A 136 19.97 5.04 -15.51
CA THR A 136 20.93 4.47 -14.54
C THR A 136 20.33 4.23 -13.16
N LEU A 137 19.10 4.64 -12.93
CA LEU A 137 18.40 4.37 -11.68
C LEU A 137 18.29 2.86 -11.44
N ALA A 138 18.79 2.42 -10.32
CA ALA A 138 18.74 1.03 -9.88
C ALA A 138 17.36 0.66 -9.30
N LEU A 139 16.28 1.03 -9.99
CA LEU A 139 14.92 0.65 -9.60
C LEU A 139 14.65 -0.79 -10.01
N GLU A 140 14.48 -1.67 -9.07
CA GLU A 140 13.98 -3.02 -9.34
C GLU A 140 12.46 -3.10 -9.13
N PRO A 141 11.69 -3.57 -10.15
CA PRO A 141 12.14 -3.87 -11.51
C PRO A 141 12.31 -2.59 -12.35
N GLN A 142 13.42 -2.50 -13.10
CA GLN A 142 13.65 -1.41 -14.05
C GLN A 142 12.62 -1.56 -15.19
N SER A 143 11.50 -0.84 -15.06
CA SER A 143 10.44 -0.83 -16.06
C SER A 143 10.41 0.52 -16.78
N GLU A 144 9.94 0.54 -18.04
CA GLU A 144 9.70 1.79 -18.76
C GLU A 144 8.78 2.73 -17.97
N ALA A 145 7.82 2.17 -17.24
CA ALA A 145 6.91 2.93 -16.38
C ALA A 145 7.63 3.62 -15.22
N SER A 146 8.63 2.97 -14.59
CA SER A 146 9.40 3.57 -13.49
C SER A 146 10.34 4.67 -14.00
N VAL A 147 10.97 4.48 -15.17
CA VAL A 147 11.80 5.50 -15.80
C VAL A 147 10.96 6.73 -16.18
N LEU A 148 9.78 6.51 -16.74
CA LEU A 148 8.85 7.59 -17.10
C LEU A 148 8.32 8.32 -15.83
N ALA A 149 8.01 7.58 -14.76
CA ALA A 149 7.59 8.16 -13.49
C ALA A 149 8.68 9.03 -12.88
N TYR A 150 9.95 8.59 -12.94
CA TYR A 150 11.10 9.40 -12.54
C TYR A 150 11.19 10.69 -13.35
N ALA A 151 11.15 10.60 -14.68
CA ALA A 151 11.23 11.79 -15.53
C ALA A 151 10.10 12.78 -15.27
N LYS A 152 8.86 12.30 -15.09
CA LYS A 152 7.71 13.16 -14.72
C LYS A 152 7.90 13.85 -13.39
N GLY A 153 8.27 13.12 -12.36
CA GLY A 153 8.50 13.71 -11.03
C GLY A 153 9.64 14.74 -11.04
N GLN A 154 10.67 14.53 -11.86
CA GLN A 154 11.73 15.52 -12.05
C GLN A 154 11.24 16.78 -12.78
N THR A 155 10.34 16.64 -13.76
CA THR A 155 9.67 17.77 -14.42
C THR A 155 8.86 18.58 -13.41
N ASP A 156 8.09 17.92 -12.55
CA ASP A 156 7.29 18.54 -11.50
C ASP A 156 8.17 19.28 -10.51
N LEU A 157 9.30 18.65 -10.09
CA LEU A 157 10.27 19.29 -9.22
C LEU A 157 10.83 20.58 -9.85
N PHE A 158 11.30 20.51 -11.11
CA PHE A 158 11.82 21.70 -11.77
C PHE A 158 10.76 22.79 -11.87
N SER A 159 9.53 22.43 -12.21
CA SER A 159 8.43 23.39 -12.31
C SER A 159 8.15 24.11 -10.98
N LEU A 160 8.16 23.38 -9.87
CA LEU A 160 7.93 23.91 -8.54
C LEU A 160 9.12 24.70 -8.02
N ALA A 161 10.33 24.15 -8.16
CA ALA A 161 11.55 24.81 -7.69
C ALA A 161 11.85 26.11 -8.43
N LEU A 162 11.62 26.15 -9.75
CA LEU A 162 11.82 27.33 -10.56
C LEU A 162 10.68 28.37 -10.41
N ALA A 163 9.57 28.02 -9.75
CA ALA A 163 8.53 28.94 -9.34
C ALA A 163 8.74 29.51 -7.92
N ASP A 164 9.65 28.92 -7.13
CA ASP A 164 9.90 29.33 -5.76
C ASP A 164 10.60 30.70 -5.70
N PRO A 165 10.00 31.72 -5.02
CA PRO A 165 10.53 33.08 -5.02
C PRO A 165 11.89 33.22 -4.30
N GLU A 166 12.19 32.33 -3.34
CA GLU A 166 13.47 32.34 -2.63
C GLU A 166 14.59 31.82 -3.52
N ILE A 167 14.33 30.73 -4.27
CA ILE A 167 15.28 30.21 -5.26
C ILE A 167 15.57 31.27 -6.32
N ILE A 168 14.52 31.92 -6.83
CA ILE A 168 14.67 33.02 -7.79
C ILE A 168 15.52 34.14 -7.22
N ALA A 169 15.31 34.53 -5.95
CA ALA A 169 16.08 35.57 -5.28
C ALA A 169 17.55 35.19 -5.08
N ILE A 170 17.84 33.94 -4.75
CA ILE A 170 19.21 33.40 -4.63
C ILE A 170 19.89 33.44 -5.99
N LEU A 171 19.25 32.93 -7.04
CA LEU A 171 19.80 32.88 -8.39
C LEU A 171 20.06 34.27 -8.99
N LYS A 172 19.19 35.27 -8.68
CA LYS A 172 19.40 36.65 -9.11
C LYS A 172 20.64 37.32 -8.52
N LYS A 173 21.09 36.90 -7.35
CA LYS A 173 22.23 37.45 -6.63
C LYS A 173 23.56 36.81 -6.99
N LYS A 174 23.52 35.65 -7.66
CA LYS A 174 24.71 34.86 -7.99
C LYS A 174 25.10 35.02 -9.47
N ASP A 175 26.37 34.76 -9.75
CA ASP A 175 26.94 34.82 -11.10
C ASP A 175 26.33 33.79 -12.06
N ASP A 176 26.70 33.86 -13.33
CA ASP A 176 26.19 33.00 -14.40
C ASP A 176 26.40 31.51 -14.14
N ASP A 177 27.50 31.16 -13.47
CA ASP A 177 27.79 29.76 -13.09
C ASP A 177 26.83 29.19 -12.05
N ALA A 178 26.13 30.03 -11.28
CA ALA A 178 25.17 29.57 -10.26
C ALA A 178 23.96 28.86 -10.87
N PHE A 179 23.54 29.23 -12.09
CA PHE A 179 22.44 28.54 -12.75
C PHE A 179 22.84 27.11 -13.19
N GLY A 180 24.05 26.95 -13.73
CA GLY A 180 24.58 25.63 -14.08
C GLY A 180 24.70 24.72 -12.86
N ASN A 181 25.26 25.26 -11.78
CA ASN A 181 25.41 24.54 -10.51
C ASN A 181 24.05 24.16 -9.89
N TYR A 182 23.05 25.04 -10.00
CA TYR A 182 21.70 24.76 -9.51
C TYR A 182 21.06 23.57 -10.25
N PHE A 183 21.09 23.58 -11.57
CA PHE A 183 20.53 22.50 -12.35
C PHE A 183 21.28 21.19 -12.16
N SER A 184 22.61 21.25 -12.05
CA SER A 184 23.43 20.07 -11.70
C SER A 184 23.05 19.51 -10.35
N ALA A 185 22.97 20.35 -9.32
CA ALA A 185 22.58 19.92 -7.98
C ALA A 185 21.17 19.32 -7.95
N ALA A 186 20.20 19.93 -8.66
CA ALA A 186 18.84 19.39 -8.75
C ALA A 186 18.80 18.02 -9.43
N VAL A 187 19.60 17.84 -10.49
CA VAL A 187 19.74 16.55 -11.20
C VAL A 187 20.44 15.51 -10.34
N ASP A 188 21.36 15.90 -9.46
CA ASP A 188 22.12 14.99 -8.59
C ASP A 188 21.37 14.57 -7.32
N ILE A 189 20.56 15.45 -6.72
CA ILE A 189 19.80 15.18 -5.49
C ILE A 189 18.54 14.37 -5.78
N TYR A 190 17.91 14.58 -6.92
CA TYR A 190 16.62 13.96 -7.25
C TYR A 190 16.64 12.42 -7.31
N PRO A 191 17.68 11.73 -7.84
CA PRO A 191 17.75 10.27 -7.84
C PRO A 191 17.60 9.66 -6.45
N ASP A 192 18.40 10.12 -5.48
CA ASP A 192 18.39 9.60 -4.11
C ASP A 192 17.03 9.81 -3.44
N PHE A 193 16.40 10.93 -3.73
CA PHE A 193 15.06 11.22 -3.24
C PHE A 193 14.03 10.27 -3.85
N PHE A 194 14.09 10.05 -5.15
CA PHE A 194 13.15 9.16 -5.86
C PHE A 194 13.31 7.70 -5.40
N GLU A 195 14.54 7.24 -5.18
CA GLU A 195 14.81 5.90 -4.64
C GLU A 195 14.23 5.73 -3.24
N ARG A 196 14.44 6.70 -2.35
CA ARG A 196 13.84 6.69 -1.00
C ARG A 196 12.30 6.66 -1.03
N GLN A 197 11.67 7.33 -1.98
CA GLN A 197 10.21 7.28 -2.17
C GLN A 197 9.76 5.93 -2.70
N ALA A 198 10.52 5.33 -3.61
CA ALA A 198 10.23 4.00 -4.14
C ALA A 198 10.35 2.91 -3.05
N GLU A 199 11.34 3.03 -2.15
CA GLU A 199 11.48 2.14 -1.00
C GLU A 199 10.31 2.27 -0.03
N LYS A 200 9.93 3.47 0.37
CA LYS A 200 8.77 3.72 1.22
C LYS A 200 7.49 3.14 0.63
N ARG A 201 7.33 3.26 -0.68
CA ARG A 201 6.20 2.66 -1.38
C ARG A 201 6.22 1.13 -1.30
N LYS A 202 7.39 0.49 -1.53
CA LYS A 202 7.56 -0.96 -1.41
C LYS A 202 7.27 -1.45 0.01
N GLU A 203 7.78 -0.74 1.03
CA GLU A 203 7.50 -1.04 2.43
C GLU A 203 6.00 -0.97 2.73
N PHE A 204 5.34 0.11 2.33
CA PHE A 204 3.89 0.26 2.50
C PHE A 204 3.10 -0.84 1.77
N GLU A 205 3.45 -1.16 0.52
CA GLU A 205 2.80 -2.24 -0.25
C GLU A 205 3.01 -3.61 0.42
N ALA A 206 4.19 -3.85 1.01
CA ALA A 206 4.49 -5.07 1.75
C ALA A 206 3.69 -5.16 3.06
N GLU A 207 3.65 -4.09 3.86
CA GLU A 207 2.86 -4.02 5.10
C GLU A 207 1.37 -4.20 4.81
N GLU A 208 0.86 -3.52 3.79
CA GLU A 208 -0.56 -3.60 3.41
C GLU A 208 -0.93 -4.99 2.89
N SER A 209 -0.04 -5.62 2.13
CA SER A 209 -0.20 -7.01 1.68
C SER A 209 -0.23 -7.98 2.86
N ALA A 210 0.66 -7.80 3.84
CA ALA A 210 0.68 -8.60 5.07
C ALA A 210 -0.60 -8.38 5.90
N ARG A 211 -1.09 -7.15 6.01
CA ARG A 211 -2.35 -6.81 6.68
C ARG A 211 -3.55 -7.53 6.03
N VAL A 212 -3.64 -7.47 4.70
CA VAL A 212 -4.72 -8.11 3.95
C VAL A 212 -4.65 -9.63 4.07
N LEU A 213 -3.46 -10.22 3.98
CA LEU A 213 -3.26 -11.65 4.19
C LEU A 213 -3.65 -12.07 5.61
N GLY A 214 -3.24 -11.30 6.62
CA GLY A 214 -3.61 -11.53 8.02
C GLY A 214 -5.13 -11.46 8.24
N ALA A 215 -5.81 -10.47 7.65
CA ALA A 215 -7.26 -10.35 7.71
C ALA A 215 -7.96 -11.55 7.07
N LYS A 216 -7.51 -11.98 5.88
CA LYS A 216 -8.07 -13.16 5.18
C LYS A 216 -7.82 -14.47 5.93
N ALA A 217 -6.63 -14.66 6.50
CA ALA A 217 -6.32 -15.83 7.34
C ALA A 217 -7.19 -15.85 8.60
N GLY A 218 -7.35 -14.70 9.27
CA GLY A 218 -8.27 -14.53 10.39
C GLY A 218 -9.72 -14.81 10.02
N ALA A 219 -10.16 -14.39 8.84
CA ALA A 219 -11.50 -14.67 8.32
C ALA A 219 -11.72 -16.18 8.11
N MET A 220 -10.75 -16.88 7.52
CA MET A 220 -10.83 -18.34 7.35
C MET A 220 -10.91 -19.07 8.69
N MET A 221 -10.12 -18.65 9.69
CA MET A 221 -10.19 -19.23 11.02
C MET A 221 -11.57 -19.00 11.67
N LYS A 222 -12.12 -17.79 11.59
CA LYS A 222 -13.46 -17.48 12.09
C LYS A 222 -14.53 -18.31 11.38
N LEU A 223 -14.41 -18.49 10.08
CA LEU A 223 -15.33 -19.30 9.29
C LEU A 223 -15.28 -20.79 9.69
N SER A 224 -14.07 -21.33 9.93
CA SER A 224 -13.90 -22.70 10.43
C SER A 224 -14.54 -22.91 11.79
N ILE A 225 -14.38 -21.95 12.71
CA ILE A 225 -15.01 -21.99 14.05
C ILE A 225 -16.53 -21.91 13.90
N ALA A 226 -17.03 -20.97 13.11
CA ALA A 226 -18.47 -20.82 12.84
C ALA A 226 -19.06 -22.10 12.22
N GLY A 227 -18.37 -22.71 11.25
CA GLY A 227 -18.78 -23.97 10.63
C GLY A 227 -18.79 -25.12 11.62
N GLY A 228 -17.79 -25.22 12.51
CA GLY A 228 -17.74 -26.21 13.58
C GLY A 228 -18.89 -26.06 14.58
N MET A 229 -19.17 -24.83 15.02
CA MET A 229 -20.32 -24.54 15.89
C MET A 229 -21.65 -24.90 15.24
N PHE A 230 -21.81 -24.55 13.96
CA PHE A 230 -23.03 -24.86 13.22
C PHE A 230 -23.17 -26.39 13.00
N GLY A 231 -22.10 -27.09 12.69
CA GLY A 231 -22.07 -28.56 12.58
C GLY A 231 -22.46 -29.24 13.88
N THR A 232 -21.93 -28.77 15.00
CA THR A 232 -22.29 -29.26 16.35
C THR A 232 -23.77 -29.01 16.65
N PHE A 233 -24.29 -27.81 16.31
CA PHE A 233 -25.71 -27.50 16.42
C PHE A 233 -26.58 -28.48 15.63
N LEU A 234 -26.25 -28.78 14.37
CA LEU A 234 -26.99 -29.71 13.55
C LEU A 234 -26.95 -31.12 14.12
N LEU A 235 -25.80 -31.58 14.60
CA LEU A 235 -25.64 -32.92 15.18
C LEU A 235 -26.49 -33.11 16.45
N ILE A 236 -26.44 -32.15 17.38
CA ILE A 236 -27.27 -32.19 18.58
C ILE A 236 -28.77 -32.13 18.22
N SER A 237 -29.16 -31.28 17.27
CA SER A 237 -30.52 -31.19 16.81
C SER A 237 -31.04 -32.50 16.20
N LEU A 238 -30.18 -33.18 15.42
CA LEU A 238 -30.49 -34.49 14.84
C LEU A 238 -30.68 -35.55 15.93
N ILE A 239 -29.79 -35.58 16.94
CA ILE A 239 -29.92 -36.52 18.07
C ILE A 239 -31.24 -36.30 18.80
N LEU A 240 -31.60 -35.04 19.07
CA LEU A 240 -32.86 -34.71 19.73
C LEU A 240 -34.10 -35.21 18.91
N VAL A 241 -34.06 -35.05 17.58
CA VAL A 241 -35.10 -35.54 16.70
C VAL A 241 -35.20 -37.07 16.74
N LEU A 242 -34.04 -37.77 16.68
CA LEU A 242 -33.99 -39.26 16.74
C LEU A 242 -34.56 -39.76 18.06
N VAL A 243 -34.17 -39.17 19.19
CA VAL A 243 -34.69 -39.52 20.53
C VAL A 243 -36.21 -39.30 20.58
N LYS A 244 -36.72 -38.22 19.99
CA LYS A 244 -38.17 -37.96 19.90
C LYS A 244 -38.89 -39.01 19.09
N ILE A 245 -38.35 -39.40 17.95
CA ILE A 245 -38.89 -40.47 17.08
C ILE A 245 -38.94 -41.79 17.82
N GLU A 246 -37.81 -42.21 18.44
CA GLU A 246 -37.76 -43.47 19.20
C GLU A 246 -38.82 -43.48 20.32
N ARG A 247 -38.97 -42.39 21.08
CA ARG A 247 -39.98 -42.30 22.14
C ARG A 247 -41.41 -42.45 21.58
N ASN A 248 -41.70 -41.83 20.43
CA ASN A 248 -43.00 -41.90 19.81
C ASN A 248 -43.33 -43.32 19.30
N LEU A 249 -42.30 -44.08 18.85
CA LEU A 249 -42.48 -45.46 18.40
C LEU A 249 -42.72 -46.42 19.58
N ARG A 250 -42.09 -46.16 20.75
CA ARG A 250 -42.29 -47.00 21.94
C ARG A 250 -43.66 -46.82 22.61
N VAL A 251 -44.35 -45.69 22.37
CA VAL A 251 -45.65 -45.34 23.00
C VAL A 251 -46.84 -45.89 22.20
N ARG A 252 -46.65 -46.54 21.04
CA ARG A 252 -47.76 -47.22 20.34
C ARG A 252 -47.82 -48.71 20.76
N PRO A 253 -48.70 -49.06 21.73
CA PRO A 253 -49.03 -50.48 21.95
C PRO A 253 -49.72 -51.00 20.68
N VAL A 254 -49.28 -52.14 20.19
CA VAL A 254 -49.98 -52.93 19.14
C VAL A 254 -51.30 -53.47 19.71
#